data_6237a39f028b080930f520b76fd5ae2c
#
_entry.id   6237a39f028b080930f520b76fd5ae2c
#
_cell.length_a   1.000
_cell.length_b   1.000
_cell.length_c   1.000
_cell.angle_alpha   90.00
_cell.angle_beta   90.00
_cell.angle_gamma   90.00
#
_symmetry.space_group_name_H-M   'P 1'
#
loop_
_entity.id
_entity.type
_entity.pdbx_description
1 polymer ?
#
loop_
_entity_poly.entity_id
_entity_poly.type
_entity_poly.pdbx_seq_one_letter_code
_entity_poly.pdbx_strand_id
1 'polypeptide(L)'
;MKTYQVDKNGFYGNFGGAYIPEILHQCVQNLKNAYLKVMETEEFKQEFAQLLRDYVGRPSPLYLAKRLSDKYGCKIYLKREDLNHTGAHKINNAIGQVLLARCMGKKRIIAETGAGQHGVATATVCALMDMECIVYMGKTDVERQHINVEKMKMLGATVRPVTSGNMTLKDATNEAIRDWCCHPDDTYYLIGSTVGPHPYPDMVARLQSVISEEIRKQLLEHEMRDYPDYLIACVGGGSNAAGTIYHYIDDERVKIVLAEAGGKGIHSGMSAATIQLGRLGIIHGSKTLLMQDEDGQIIEPYSISAGLDYPVIGPMHANLAAQHRATVLAINDDEAISAAYELTRLEGIIPALESAHALGALSKIKFKPSDIVVLTVSGRGDKDIETYLDNQPYND
;
A
#
# COMPACT_ATOMS: atom_id res chain seq x y z
N MET A 1 8.45 16.44 -19.92
CA MET A 1 9.36 15.47 -19.27
C MET A 1 8.63 14.96 -18.03
N LYS A 2 8.57 13.66 -17.76
CA LYS A 2 7.91 13.14 -16.54
C LYS A 2 8.80 13.50 -15.34
N THR A 3 8.39 14.46 -14.54
CA THR A 3 9.21 15.07 -13.49
C THR A 3 9.32 14.20 -12.22
N TYR A 4 8.27 13.39 -11.95
CA TYR A 4 8.15 12.65 -10.70
C TYR A 4 8.31 11.14 -10.87
N GLN A 5 8.67 10.66 -12.06
CA GLN A 5 8.86 9.25 -12.39
C GLN A 5 10.28 8.77 -12.00
N VAL A 6 10.41 7.45 -11.89
CA VAL A 6 11.71 6.81 -11.63
C VAL A 6 12.69 7.03 -12.80
N ASP A 7 13.95 7.28 -12.49
CA ASP A 7 15.03 7.34 -13.46
C ASP A 7 15.57 5.94 -13.83
N LYS A 8 16.50 5.88 -14.79
CA LYS A 8 17.13 4.63 -15.23
C LYS A 8 17.94 3.89 -14.15
N ASN A 9 18.30 4.58 -13.07
CA ASN A 9 19.09 4.05 -11.96
C ASN A 9 18.19 3.62 -10.78
N GLY A 10 16.87 3.82 -10.90
CA GLY A 10 15.91 3.46 -9.88
C GLY A 10 15.66 4.54 -8.83
N PHE A 11 15.95 5.80 -9.15
CA PHE A 11 15.73 6.92 -8.24
C PHE A 11 14.52 7.78 -8.65
N TYR A 12 13.81 8.24 -7.64
CA TYR A 12 12.84 9.32 -7.67
C TYR A 12 13.51 10.54 -7.02
N GLY A 13 14.12 11.42 -7.82
CA GLY A 13 14.98 12.47 -7.28
C GLY A 13 16.13 11.91 -6.43
N ASN A 14 16.14 12.26 -5.14
CA ASN A 14 17.17 11.78 -4.20
C ASN A 14 16.85 10.45 -3.50
N PHE A 15 15.70 9.84 -3.79
CA PHE A 15 15.16 8.67 -3.09
C PHE A 15 15.12 7.46 -4.03
N GLY A 16 15.34 6.25 -3.50
CA GLY A 16 15.30 5.00 -4.27
C GLY A 16 16.64 4.30 -4.32
N GLY A 17 16.98 3.73 -5.48
CA GLY A 17 18.19 2.94 -5.70
C GLY A 17 18.04 1.48 -5.23
N ALA A 18 19.15 0.75 -5.23
CA ALA A 18 19.22 -0.65 -4.78
C ALA A 18 20.47 -0.85 -3.88
N TYR A 19 20.25 -0.77 -2.58
CA TYR A 19 21.26 -0.94 -1.54
C TYR A 19 21.13 -2.34 -0.94
N ILE A 20 21.67 -3.32 -1.63
CA ILE A 20 21.49 -4.74 -1.34
C ILE A 20 22.84 -5.42 -1.06
N PRO A 21 22.87 -6.54 -0.30
CA PRO A 21 24.02 -7.40 -0.19
C PRO A 21 24.47 -7.94 -1.57
N GLU A 22 25.77 -8.16 -1.73
CA GLU A 22 26.36 -8.61 -2.99
C GLU A 22 25.75 -9.91 -3.50
N ILE A 23 25.36 -10.82 -2.60
CA ILE A 23 24.73 -12.10 -2.94
C ILE A 23 23.38 -11.91 -3.67
N LEU A 24 22.67 -10.82 -3.43
CA LEU A 24 21.39 -10.50 -4.10
C LEU A 24 21.59 -9.73 -5.40
N HIS A 25 22.81 -9.28 -5.71
CA HIS A 25 23.04 -8.43 -6.88
C HIS A 25 22.53 -9.08 -8.17
N GLN A 26 22.92 -10.34 -8.43
CA GLN A 26 22.51 -11.03 -9.67
C GLN A 26 20.99 -11.25 -9.72
N CYS A 27 20.38 -11.60 -8.58
CA CYS A 27 18.93 -11.82 -8.47
C CYS A 27 18.15 -10.53 -8.76
N VAL A 28 18.56 -9.41 -8.18
CA VAL A 28 17.93 -8.09 -8.40
C VAL A 28 18.17 -7.59 -9.83
N GLN A 29 19.34 -7.81 -10.41
CA GLN A 29 19.60 -7.48 -11.82
C GLN A 29 18.74 -8.32 -12.78
N ASN A 30 18.57 -9.60 -12.50
CA ASN A 30 17.69 -10.46 -13.28
C ASN A 30 16.24 -9.93 -13.20
N LEU A 31 15.76 -9.54 -12.01
CA LEU A 31 14.45 -8.94 -11.84
C LEU A 31 14.34 -7.60 -12.60
N LYS A 32 15.33 -6.72 -12.47
CA LYS A 32 15.38 -5.43 -13.17
C LYS A 32 15.32 -5.60 -14.70
N ASN A 33 16.02 -6.62 -15.22
CA ASN A 33 16.01 -6.90 -16.66
C ASN A 33 14.71 -7.56 -17.13
N ALA A 34 14.04 -8.29 -16.26
CA ALA A 34 12.84 -9.06 -16.59
C ALA A 34 11.56 -8.23 -16.47
N TYR A 35 11.40 -7.39 -15.41
CA TYR A 35 10.09 -6.85 -15.06
C TYR A 35 9.45 -6.02 -16.18
N LEU A 36 10.15 -5.04 -16.76
CA LEU A 36 9.61 -4.27 -17.89
C LEU A 36 9.45 -5.13 -19.14
N LYS A 37 10.47 -5.97 -19.42
CA LYS A 37 10.46 -6.81 -20.62
C LYS A 37 9.32 -7.82 -20.62
N VAL A 38 9.03 -8.46 -19.48
CA VAL A 38 7.96 -9.44 -19.33
C VAL A 38 6.60 -8.74 -19.24
N MET A 39 6.50 -7.70 -18.39
CA MET A 39 5.22 -6.98 -18.18
C MET A 39 4.72 -6.25 -19.43
N GLU A 40 5.60 -5.96 -20.40
CA GLU A 40 5.21 -5.34 -21.68
C GLU A 40 4.80 -6.36 -22.75
N THR A 41 4.98 -7.67 -22.53
CA THR A 41 4.51 -8.69 -23.48
C THR A 41 2.99 -8.76 -23.50
N GLU A 42 2.43 -9.10 -24.66
CA GLU A 42 0.98 -9.22 -24.82
C GLU A 42 0.43 -10.40 -24.02
N GLU A 43 1.18 -11.49 -23.89
CA GLU A 43 0.82 -12.66 -23.10
C GLU A 43 0.64 -12.29 -21.61
N PHE A 44 1.62 -11.56 -21.04
CA PHE A 44 1.51 -11.10 -19.65
C PHE A 44 0.34 -10.15 -19.47
N LYS A 45 0.18 -9.15 -20.34
CA LYS A 45 -0.91 -8.17 -20.26
C LYS A 45 -2.28 -8.82 -20.33
N GLN A 46 -2.45 -9.78 -21.25
CA GLN A 46 -3.71 -10.50 -21.42
C GLN A 46 -4.04 -11.37 -20.19
N GLU A 47 -3.09 -12.17 -19.72
CA GLU A 47 -3.31 -13.03 -18.54
C GLU A 47 -3.54 -12.17 -17.27
N PHE A 48 -2.75 -11.13 -17.07
CA PHE A 48 -2.92 -10.20 -15.96
C PHE A 48 -4.31 -9.53 -15.99
N ALA A 49 -4.71 -8.98 -17.15
CA ALA A 49 -6.02 -8.35 -17.31
C ALA A 49 -7.17 -9.36 -17.10
N GLN A 50 -7.03 -10.59 -17.59
CA GLN A 50 -8.01 -11.66 -17.37
C GLN A 50 -8.17 -11.98 -15.90
N LEU A 51 -7.06 -12.18 -15.17
CA LEU A 51 -7.10 -12.47 -13.74
C LEU A 51 -7.66 -11.29 -12.93
N LEU A 52 -7.32 -10.07 -13.29
CA LEU A 52 -7.90 -8.89 -12.66
C LEU A 52 -9.42 -8.83 -12.86
N ARG A 53 -9.93 -9.16 -14.05
CA ARG A 53 -11.36 -9.16 -14.35
C ARG A 53 -12.08 -10.35 -13.71
N ASP A 54 -11.63 -11.56 -13.98
CA ASP A 54 -12.39 -12.79 -13.71
C ASP A 54 -12.15 -13.33 -12.29
N TYR A 55 -11.01 -13.05 -11.69
CA TYR A 55 -10.64 -13.53 -10.36
C TYR A 55 -10.69 -12.45 -9.29
N VAL A 56 -10.19 -11.24 -9.57
CA VAL A 56 -10.22 -10.13 -8.61
C VAL A 56 -11.58 -9.43 -8.58
N GLY A 57 -12.31 -9.42 -9.69
CA GLY A 57 -13.60 -8.75 -9.83
C GLY A 57 -13.48 -7.27 -10.24
N ARG A 58 -12.44 -6.93 -11.01
CA ARG A 58 -12.25 -5.56 -11.52
C ARG A 58 -13.06 -5.31 -12.80
N PRO A 59 -13.43 -4.05 -13.12
CA PRO A 59 -13.03 -2.83 -12.42
C PRO A 59 -13.70 -2.68 -11.05
N SER A 60 -12.95 -2.20 -10.05
CA SER A 60 -13.55 -1.83 -8.77
C SER A 60 -14.44 -0.58 -8.95
N PRO A 61 -15.60 -0.48 -8.27
CA PRO A 61 -16.49 0.65 -8.46
C PRO A 61 -15.87 2.00 -8.06
N LEU A 62 -16.22 3.04 -8.82
CA LEU A 62 -16.08 4.43 -8.41
C LEU A 62 -17.46 4.91 -7.93
N TYR A 63 -17.71 4.84 -6.63
CA TYR A 63 -19.00 5.06 -6.00
C TYR A 63 -19.17 6.50 -5.55
N LEU A 64 -20.22 7.20 -6.03
CA LEU A 64 -20.55 8.53 -5.53
C LEU A 64 -21.20 8.40 -4.14
N ALA A 65 -20.49 8.79 -3.10
CA ALA A 65 -20.93 8.79 -1.72
C ALA A 65 -21.81 10.03 -1.45
N LYS A 66 -23.11 9.92 -1.69
CA LYS A 66 -24.04 11.07 -1.72
C LYS A 66 -24.14 11.79 -0.38
N ARG A 67 -24.37 11.03 0.71
CA ARG A 67 -24.54 11.63 2.04
C ARG A 67 -23.23 12.22 2.57
N LEU A 68 -22.09 11.58 2.22
CA LEU A 68 -20.77 12.13 2.51
C LEU A 68 -20.52 13.40 1.69
N SER A 69 -20.90 13.42 0.41
CA SER A 69 -20.82 14.61 -0.46
C SER A 69 -21.62 15.77 0.06
N ASP A 70 -22.86 15.52 0.49
CA ASP A 70 -23.73 16.54 1.09
C ASP A 70 -23.10 17.15 2.35
N LYS A 71 -22.49 16.32 3.19
CA LYS A 71 -21.80 16.77 4.42
C LYS A 71 -20.63 17.69 4.13
N TYR A 72 -19.79 17.36 3.15
CA TYR A 72 -18.58 18.13 2.83
C TYR A 72 -18.81 19.21 1.75
N GLY A 73 -20.00 19.28 1.18
CA GLY A 73 -20.40 20.29 0.21
C GLY A 73 -19.67 20.21 -1.13
N CYS A 74 -19.22 19.02 -1.53
CA CYS A 74 -18.57 18.76 -2.82
C CYS A 74 -18.85 17.32 -3.27
N LYS A 75 -18.52 16.96 -4.51
CA LYS A 75 -18.69 15.57 -4.97
C LYS A 75 -17.55 14.68 -4.45
N ILE A 76 -17.87 13.66 -3.65
CA ILE A 76 -16.91 12.68 -3.13
C ILE A 76 -17.20 11.31 -3.73
N TYR A 77 -16.24 10.81 -4.48
CA TYR A 77 -16.23 9.47 -5.03
C TYR A 77 -15.30 8.57 -4.21
N LEU A 78 -15.77 7.38 -3.90
CA LEU A 78 -14.97 6.33 -3.25
C LEU A 78 -14.53 5.32 -4.30
N LYS A 79 -13.21 5.17 -4.48
CA LYS A 79 -12.64 4.08 -5.26
C LYS A 79 -12.59 2.83 -4.38
N ARG A 80 -13.47 1.86 -4.65
CA ARG A 80 -13.83 0.74 -3.80
C ARG A 80 -12.89 -0.46 -3.97
N GLU A 81 -11.62 -0.30 -3.58
CA GLU A 81 -10.64 -1.41 -3.57
C GLU A 81 -10.92 -2.45 -2.48
N ASP A 82 -11.75 -2.13 -1.51
CA ASP A 82 -12.29 -3.02 -0.48
C ASP A 82 -13.21 -4.13 -1.03
N LEU A 83 -13.73 -3.98 -2.24
CA LEU A 83 -14.58 -4.97 -2.91
C LEU A 83 -13.80 -5.98 -3.75
N ASN A 84 -12.50 -5.80 -3.93
CA ASN A 84 -11.67 -6.78 -4.61
C ASN A 84 -11.64 -8.13 -3.87
N HIS A 85 -11.40 -9.21 -4.60
CA HIS A 85 -11.07 -10.50 -3.97
C HIS A 85 -9.96 -10.32 -2.92
N THR A 86 -10.06 -10.96 -1.77
CA THR A 86 -9.29 -10.75 -0.53
C THR A 86 -9.63 -9.49 0.28
N GLY A 87 -10.51 -8.61 -0.23
CA GLY A 87 -11.03 -7.46 0.51
C GLY A 87 -10.09 -6.25 0.58
N ALA A 88 -9.11 -6.14 -0.32
CA ALA A 88 -8.18 -5.01 -0.38
C ALA A 88 -7.44 -4.91 -1.72
N HIS A 89 -6.77 -3.78 -1.96
CA HIS A 89 -5.94 -3.52 -3.15
C HIS A 89 -4.73 -4.44 -3.32
N LYS A 90 -4.29 -5.13 -2.27
CA LYS A 90 -3.04 -5.94 -2.26
C LYS A 90 -3.02 -7.02 -3.33
N ILE A 91 -4.18 -7.58 -3.67
CA ILE A 91 -4.30 -8.66 -4.66
C ILE A 91 -3.82 -8.24 -6.05
N ASN A 92 -4.00 -6.97 -6.45
CA ASN A 92 -3.56 -6.46 -7.76
C ASN A 92 -2.06 -6.67 -7.96
N ASN A 93 -1.27 -6.25 -6.98
CA ASN A 93 0.18 -6.39 -6.97
C ASN A 93 0.61 -7.85 -6.84
N ALA A 94 -0.02 -8.63 -5.96
CA ALA A 94 0.33 -10.03 -5.74
C ALA A 94 0.19 -10.86 -7.02
N ILE A 95 -0.93 -10.72 -7.77
CA ILE A 95 -1.12 -11.39 -9.07
C ILE A 95 0.01 -11.04 -10.04
N GLY A 96 0.29 -9.75 -10.22
CA GLY A 96 1.31 -9.32 -11.17
C GLY A 96 2.71 -9.85 -10.82
N GLN A 97 3.07 -9.83 -9.54
CA GLN A 97 4.39 -10.33 -9.11
C GLN A 97 4.50 -11.85 -9.18
N VAL A 98 3.46 -12.62 -8.84
CA VAL A 98 3.51 -14.09 -8.98
C VAL A 98 3.53 -14.51 -10.45
N LEU A 99 2.77 -13.82 -11.33
CA LEU A 99 2.88 -14.02 -12.78
C LEU A 99 4.31 -13.77 -13.27
N LEU A 100 4.92 -12.66 -12.85
CA LEU A 100 6.29 -12.34 -13.22
C LEU A 100 7.28 -13.41 -12.69
N ALA A 101 7.13 -13.83 -11.43
CA ALA A 101 7.95 -14.88 -10.82
C ALA A 101 7.86 -16.19 -11.61
N ARG A 102 6.66 -16.60 -12.02
CA ARG A 102 6.42 -17.77 -12.87
C ARG A 102 7.12 -17.63 -14.24
N CYS A 103 7.00 -16.48 -14.89
CA CYS A 103 7.70 -16.20 -16.15
C CYS A 103 9.24 -16.22 -15.98
N MET A 104 9.75 -15.90 -14.80
CA MET A 104 11.17 -15.99 -14.46
C MET A 104 11.60 -17.41 -14.06
N GLY A 105 10.70 -18.39 -14.05
CA GLY A 105 10.98 -19.78 -13.68
C GLY A 105 11.17 -20.01 -12.18
N LYS A 106 10.73 -19.06 -11.34
CA LYS A 106 10.75 -19.20 -9.88
C LYS A 106 9.67 -20.16 -9.42
N LYS A 107 9.93 -20.91 -8.36
CA LYS A 107 8.99 -21.90 -7.81
C LYS A 107 8.58 -21.61 -6.38
N ARG A 108 9.35 -20.80 -5.68
CA ARG A 108 9.19 -20.46 -4.28
C ARG A 108 8.97 -18.97 -4.13
N ILE A 109 7.88 -18.60 -3.45
CA ILE A 109 7.54 -17.21 -3.14
C ILE A 109 7.73 -16.99 -1.64
N ILE A 110 8.43 -15.94 -1.26
CA ILE A 110 8.45 -15.45 0.12
C ILE A 110 7.83 -14.07 0.19
N ALA A 111 7.20 -13.75 1.31
CA ALA A 111 6.63 -12.43 1.58
C ALA A 111 6.74 -12.09 3.06
N GLU A 112 6.71 -10.81 3.38
CA GLU A 112 6.49 -10.29 4.72
C GLU A 112 5.05 -9.79 4.88
N THR A 113 4.55 -9.74 6.11
CA THR A 113 3.26 -9.11 6.39
C THR A 113 3.16 -8.62 7.84
N GLY A 114 2.50 -7.48 8.06
CA GLY A 114 2.11 -6.99 9.38
C GLY A 114 0.62 -7.29 9.64
N ALA A 115 -0.29 -6.48 9.11
CA ALA A 115 -1.75 -6.68 9.23
C ALA A 115 -2.28 -7.99 8.60
N GLY A 116 -1.44 -8.77 7.93
CA GLY A 116 -1.83 -10.04 7.31
C GLY A 116 -2.43 -9.91 5.90
N GLN A 117 -2.88 -8.75 5.47
CA GLN A 117 -3.55 -8.56 4.17
C GLN A 117 -2.65 -8.87 2.98
N HIS A 118 -1.37 -8.48 3.05
CA HIS A 118 -0.40 -8.81 2.01
C HIS A 118 -0.10 -10.30 1.99
N GLY A 119 0.09 -10.92 3.16
CA GLY A 119 0.29 -12.36 3.29
C GLY A 119 -0.89 -13.17 2.73
N VAL A 120 -2.13 -12.77 3.05
CA VAL A 120 -3.34 -13.42 2.50
C VAL A 120 -3.39 -13.28 0.98
N ALA A 121 -3.14 -12.08 0.43
CA ALA A 121 -3.13 -11.87 -1.02
C ALA A 121 -2.04 -12.72 -1.70
N THR A 122 -0.83 -12.78 -1.13
CA THR A 122 0.26 -13.61 -1.65
C THR A 122 -0.09 -15.09 -1.60
N ALA A 123 -0.56 -15.60 -0.44
CA ALA A 123 -0.98 -16.99 -0.28
C ALA A 123 -2.11 -17.37 -1.26
N THR A 124 -3.08 -16.46 -1.47
CA THR A 124 -4.19 -16.66 -2.41
C THR A 124 -3.69 -16.87 -3.83
N VAL A 125 -2.77 -16.02 -4.29
CA VAL A 125 -2.24 -16.13 -5.66
C VAL A 125 -1.28 -17.31 -5.82
N CYS A 126 -0.49 -17.61 -4.79
CA CYS A 126 0.38 -18.80 -4.80
C CYS A 126 -0.45 -20.10 -4.88
N ALA A 127 -1.57 -20.17 -4.13
CA ALA A 127 -2.51 -21.28 -4.25
C ALA A 127 -3.13 -21.40 -5.65
N LEU A 128 -3.52 -20.26 -6.24
CA LEU A 128 -4.06 -20.22 -7.61
C LEU A 128 -3.05 -20.71 -8.66
N MET A 129 -1.76 -20.42 -8.48
CA MET A 129 -0.70 -20.69 -9.48
C MET A 129 0.19 -21.88 -9.12
N ASP A 130 -0.18 -22.67 -8.11
CA ASP A 130 0.56 -23.87 -7.62
C ASP A 130 2.03 -23.54 -7.30
N MET A 131 2.26 -22.50 -6.48
CA MET A 131 3.59 -22.06 -6.07
C MET A 131 3.78 -22.22 -4.55
N GLU A 132 4.96 -22.66 -4.13
CA GLU A 132 5.33 -22.68 -2.72
C GLU A 132 5.28 -21.27 -2.13
N CYS A 133 4.63 -21.11 -0.99
CA CYS A 133 4.44 -19.82 -0.33
C CYS A 133 4.90 -19.85 1.13
N ILE A 134 5.83 -18.97 1.48
CA ILE A 134 6.26 -18.75 2.86
C ILE A 134 6.04 -17.29 3.21
N VAL A 135 5.32 -17.05 4.32
CA VAL A 135 5.02 -15.69 4.80
C VAL A 135 5.67 -15.47 6.15
N TYR A 136 6.53 -14.48 6.25
CA TYR A 136 7.14 -14.02 7.48
C TYR A 136 6.23 -12.98 8.15
N MET A 137 5.97 -13.16 9.43
CA MET A 137 5.10 -12.28 10.20
C MET A 137 5.62 -12.14 11.62
N GLY A 138 5.71 -10.92 12.14
CA GLY A 138 6.12 -10.69 13.52
C GLY A 138 5.22 -11.44 14.49
N LYS A 139 5.79 -12.03 15.56
CA LYS A 139 5.00 -12.81 16.52
C LYS A 139 3.87 -11.97 17.15
N THR A 140 4.12 -10.70 17.44
CA THR A 140 3.10 -9.77 17.94
C THR A 140 1.95 -9.61 16.94
N ASP A 141 2.25 -9.52 15.66
CA ASP A 141 1.26 -9.39 14.59
C ASP A 141 0.50 -10.69 14.35
N VAL A 142 1.16 -11.85 14.49
CA VAL A 142 0.50 -13.19 14.42
C VAL A 142 -0.60 -13.29 15.47
N GLU A 143 -0.35 -12.81 16.69
CA GLU A 143 -1.32 -12.85 17.79
C GLU A 143 -2.49 -11.89 17.54
N ARG A 144 -2.21 -10.66 17.06
CA ARG A 144 -3.24 -9.64 16.76
C ARG A 144 -4.12 -10.00 15.57
N GLN A 145 -3.57 -10.68 14.58
CA GLN A 145 -4.19 -10.90 13.26
C GLN A 145 -4.39 -12.40 12.96
N HIS A 146 -4.71 -13.16 13.99
CA HIS A 146 -4.77 -14.62 13.93
C HIS A 146 -5.71 -15.14 12.83
N ILE A 147 -6.83 -14.46 12.53
CA ILE A 147 -7.76 -14.84 11.45
C ILE A 147 -7.07 -14.81 10.08
N ASN A 148 -6.22 -13.82 9.83
CA ASN A 148 -5.46 -13.76 8.57
C ASN A 148 -4.38 -14.86 8.52
N VAL A 149 -3.80 -15.23 9.66
CA VAL A 149 -2.87 -16.37 9.75
C VAL A 149 -3.57 -17.68 9.37
N GLU A 150 -4.75 -17.92 9.89
CA GLU A 150 -5.53 -19.12 9.55
C GLU A 150 -5.96 -19.15 8.08
N LYS A 151 -6.33 -17.99 7.50
CA LYS A 151 -6.59 -17.89 6.05
C LYS A 151 -5.36 -18.28 5.23
N MET A 152 -4.17 -17.78 5.58
CA MET A 152 -2.93 -18.12 4.88
C MET A 152 -2.62 -19.62 4.96
N LYS A 153 -2.80 -20.24 6.12
CA LYS A 153 -2.64 -21.69 6.29
C LYS A 153 -3.64 -22.50 5.46
N MET A 154 -4.92 -22.10 5.44
CA MET A 154 -5.95 -22.73 4.60
C MET A 154 -5.60 -22.67 3.12
N LEU A 155 -4.94 -21.59 2.68
CA LEU A 155 -4.45 -21.40 1.31
C LEU A 155 -3.15 -22.18 1.01
N GLY A 156 -2.65 -22.96 1.97
CA GLY A 156 -1.45 -23.78 1.81
C GLY A 156 -0.12 -23.06 2.07
N ALA A 157 -0.16 -21.80 2.52
CA ALA A 157 1.06 -21.08 2.84
C ALA A 157 1.64 -21.49 4.21
N THR A 158 2.96 -21.50 4.31
CA THR A 158 3.69 -21.64 5.57
C THR A 158 3.88 -20.26 6.21
N VAL A 159 3.23 -20.01 7.34
CA VAL A 159 3.45 -18.77 8.11
C VAL A 159 4.58 -19.00 9.11
N ARG A 160 5.64 -18.19 9.04
CA ARG A 160 6.79 -18.24 9.94
C ARG A 160 6.77 -17.05 10.91
N PRO A 161 6.44 -17.26 12.20
CA PRO A 161 6.52 -16.21 13.21
C PRO A 161 7.95 -15.77 13.44
N VAL A 162 8.18 -14.45 13.41
CA VAL A 162 9.48 -13.84 13.68
C VAL A 162 9.52 -13.36 15.14
N THR A 163 10.52 -13.84 15.89
CA THR A 163 10.68 -13.57 17.33
C THR A 163 11.88 -12.68 17.64
N SER A 164 12.59 -12.20 16.62
CA SER A 164 13.70 -11.25 16.77
C SER A 164 13.19 -9.80 16.80
N GLY A 165 13.98 -8.88 17.35
CA GLY A 165 13.65 -7.47 17.44
C GLY A 165 12.36 -7.20 18.24
N ASN A 166 11.53 -6.30 17.74
CA ASN A 166 10.23 -5.96 18.34
C ASN A 166 9.09 -6.87 17.87
N MET A 167 9.42 -7.88 17.06
CA MET A 167 8.48 -8.89 16.55
C MET A 167 7.33 -8.27 15.72
N THR A 168 7.65 -7.23 14.93
CA THR A 168 6.72 -6.49 14.08
C THR A 168 7.07 -6.63 12.58
N LEU A 169 6.35 -5.91 11.72
CA LEU A 169 6.55 -5.93 10.27
C LEU A 169 8.01 -5.65 9.84
N LYS A 170 8.72 -4.73 10.51
CA LYS A 170 10.12 -4.43 10.19
C LYS A 170 11.00 -5.68 10.35
N ASP A 171 10.79 -6.45 11.42
CA ASP A 171 11.58 -7.66 11.69
C ASP A 171 11.19 -8.80 10.77
N ALA A 172 9.90 -8.90 10.41
CA ALA A 172 9.43 -9.81 9.37
C ALA A 172 10.11 -9.53 8.02
N THR A 173 10.26 -8.26 7.65
CA THR A 173 10.97 -7.84 6.43
C THR A 173 12.45 -8.23 6.49
N ASN A 174 13.11 -8.01 7.64
CA ASN A 174 14.50 -8.41 7.84
C ASN A 174 14.69 -9.91 7.67
N GLU A 175 13.77 -10.73 8.20
CA GLU A 175 13.86 -12.19 8.11
C GLU A 175 13.57 -12.69 6.69
N ALA A 176 12.61 -12.08 5.99
CA ALA A 176 12.37 -12.37 4.58
C ALA A 176 13.61 -12.07 3.71
N ILE A 177 14.31 -10.95 3.96
CA ILE A 177 15.55 -10.62 3.26
C ILE A 177 16.67 -11.63 3.58
N ARG A 178 16.79 -12.10 4.83
CA ARG A 178 17.76 -13.15 5.19
C ARG A 178 17.49 -14.45 4.46
N ASP A 179 16.22 -14.88 4.41
CA ASP A 179 15.84 -16.07 3.66
C ASP A 179 16.13 -15.89 2.17
N TRP A 180 15.84 -14.71 1.60
CA TRP A 180 16.16 -14.41 0.20
C TRP A 180 17.65 -14.50 -0.09
N CYS A 181 18.52 -14.01 0.82
CA CYS A 181 19.96 -14.16 0.70
C CYS A 181 20.42 -15.63 0.72
N CYS A 182 19.70 -16.50 1.45
CA CYS A 182 20.01 -17.93 1.51
C CYS A 182 19.56 -18.70 0.25
N HIS A 183 18.56 -18.20 -0.48
CA HIS A 183 17.92 -18.87 -1.61
C HIS A 183 17.73 -17.94 -2.82
N PRO A 184 18.80 -17.30 -3.35
CA PRO A 184 18.64 -16.25 -4.38
C PRO A 184 18.21 -16.80 -5.75
N ASP A 185 18.49 -18.09 -6.03
CA ASP A 185 18.28 -18.65 -7.37
C ASP A 185 16.84 -19.08 -7.63
N ASP A 186 16.19 -19.73 -6.69
CA ASP A 186 14.85 -20.34 -6.84
C ASP A 186 13.71 -19.51 -6.23
N THR A 187 14.05 -18.57 -5.35
CA THR A 187 13.11 -17.78 -4.58
C THR A 187 12.81 -16.43 -5.25
N TYR A 188 11.55 -16.05 -5.22
CA TYR A 188 11.10 -14.70 -5.53
C TYR A 188 10.59 -14.04 -4.25
N TYR A 189 11.16 -12.89 -3.89
CA TYR A 189 10.65 -12.08 -2.79
C TYR A 189 9.52 -11.19 -3.31
N LEU A 190 8.29 -11.42 -2.84
CA LEU A 190 7.10 -10.67 -3.22
C LEU A 190 6.88 -9.54 -2.21
N ILE A 191 7.32 -8.33 -2.55
CA ILE A 191 7.18 -7.15 -1.69
C ILE A 191 5.79 -6.55 -1.82
N GLY A 192 5.13 -6.30 -0.68
CA GLY A 192 3.74 -5.87 -0.61
C GLY A 192 3.49 -4.39 -0.80
N SER A 193 4.53 -3.56 -0.95
CA SER A 193 4.39 -2.11 -1.04
C SER A 193 5.43 -1.49 -1.97
N THR A 194 5.37 -0.16 -2.15
CA THR A 194 6.31 0.62 -2.97
C THR A 194 7.60 0.92 -2.22
N VAL A 195 8.13 -0.08 -1.52
CA VAL A 195 9.38 -0.05 -0.74
C VAL A 195 10.37 -1.08 -1.27
N GLY A 196 11.55 -1.17 -0.68
CA GLY A 196 12.56 -2.13 -1.09
C GLY A 196 13.48 -1.61 -2.20
N PRO A 197 14.45 -2.42 -2.66
CA PRO A 197 15.40 -2.03 -3.69
C PRO A 197 14.73 -1.87 -5.05
N HIS A 198 15.24 -0.97 -5.90
CA HIS A 198 14.80 -0.95 -7.30
C HIS A 198 15.02 -2.34 -7.96
N PRO A 199 14.02 -2.90 -8.68
CA PRO A 199 12.88 -2.24 -9.29
C PRO A 199 11.57 -2.29 -8.48
N TYR A 200 11.53 -2.83 -7.28
CA TYR A 200 10.27 -3.05 -6.54
C TYR A 200 9.36 -1.82 -6.42
N PRO A 201 9.84 -0.61 -6.05
CA PRO A 201 8.95 0.54 -5.92
C PRO A 201 8.22 0.89 -7.23
N ASP A 202 8.93 0.86 -8.36
CA ASP A 202 8.34 1.15 -9.67
C ASP A 202 7.43 -0.01 -10.15
N MET A 203 7.87 -1.24 -9.98
CA MET A 203 7.11 -2.42 -10.36
C MET A 203 5.77 -2.49 -9.62
N VAL A 204 5.78 -2.31 -8.31
CA VAL A 204 4.56 -2.29 -7.50
C VAL A 204 3.64 -1.14 -7.90
N ALA A 205 4.19 0.07 -8.11
CA ALA A 205 3.42 1.22 -8.56
C ALA A 205 2.72 0.94 -9.91
N ARG A 206 3.41 0.33 -10.88
CA ARG A 206 2.85 -0.08 -12.18
C ARG A 206 1.75 -1.13 -12.04
N LEU A 207 1.95 -2.15 -11.23
CA LEU A 207 0.94 -3.20 -11.00
C LEU A 207 -0.31 -2.65 -10.30
N GLN A 208 -0.14 -1.66 -9.42
CA GLN A 208 -1.25 -0.98 -8.77
C GLN A 208 -1.89 0.12 -9.64
N SER A 209 -1.26 0.56 -10.72
CA SER A 209 -1.74 1.67 -11.54
C SER A 209 -3.09 1.42 -12.22
N VAL A 210 -3.56 0.17 -12.24
CA VAL A 210 -4.93 -0.19 -12.65
C VAL A 210 -5.99 0.63 -11.88
N ILE A 211 -5.70 1.02 -10.64
CA ILE A 211 -6.60 1.86 -9.82
C ILE A 211 -6.82 3.22 -10.49
N SER A 212 -5.75 3.94 -10.82
CA SER A 212 -5.84 5.27 -11.46
C SER A 212 -6.29 5.19 -12.92
N GLU A 213 -5.98 4.12 -13.62
CA GLU A 213 -6.49 3.89 -14.98
C GLU A 213 -8.01 3.75 -14.98
N GLU A 214 -8.55 2.99 -14.04
CA GLU A 214 -10.01 2.85 -13.88
C GLU A 214 -10.66 4.15 -13.41
N ILE A 215 -10.04 4.89 -12.47
CA ILE A 215 -10.53 6.22 -12.04
C ILE A 215 -10.71 7.14 -13.25
N ARG A 216 -9.72 7.19 -14.16
CA ARG A 216 -9.81 8.02 -15.38
C ARG A 216 -11.00 7.64 -16.25
N LYS A 217 -11.19 6.34 -16.51
CA LYS A 217 -12.29 5.83 -17.35
C LYS A 217 -13.64 6.11 -16.70
N GLN A 218 -13.76 5.79 -15.41
CA GLN A 218 -15.01 5.96 -14.66
C GLN A 218 -15.39 7.44 -14.45
N LEU A 219 -14.42 8.34 -14.22
CA LEU A 219 -14.70 9.77 -14.16
C LEU A 219 -15.14 10.33 -15.52
N LEU A 220 -14.56 9.84 -16.62
CA LEU A 220 -15.00 10.25 -17.95
C LEU A 220 -16.48 9.86 -18.19
N GLU A 221 -16.90 8.69 -17.73
CA GLU A 221 -18.28 8.20 -17.82
C GLU A 221 -19.24 8.98 -16.92
N HIS A 222 -18.81 9.30 -15.67
CA HIS A 222 -19.67 9.94 -14.68
C HIS A 222 -19.70 11.47 -14.77
N GLU A 223 -18.57 12.10 -15.12
CA GLU A 223 -18.35 13.54 -14.99
C GLU A 223 -17.91 14.21 -16.29
N MET A 224 -17.82 13.47 -17.41
CA MET A 224 -17.34 13.96 -18.71
C MET A 224 -15.92 14.55 -18.65
N ARG A 225 -15.14 14.20 -17.63
CA ARG A 225 -13.73 14.55 -17.48
C ARG A 225 -12.96 13.38 -16.88
N ASP A 226 -11.70 13.20 -17.25
CA ASP A 226 -10.86 12.04 -16.86
C ASP A 226 -9.97 12.32 -15.63
N TYR A 227 -10.20 13.42 -14.91
CA TYR A 227 -9.40 13.81 -13.73
C TYR A 227 -10.28 14.38 -12.62
N PRO A 228 -9.96 14.13 -11.33
CA PRO A 228 -10.59 14.80 -10.19
C PRO A 228 -9.82 16.08 -9.82
N ASP A 229 -10.39 16.89 -8.92
CA ASP A 229 -9.67 18.01 -8.32
C ASP A 229 -8.74 17.55 -7.19
N TYR A 230 -9.16 16.48 -6.48
CA TYR A 230 -8.39 15.89 -5.38
C TYR A 230 -8.33 14.37 -5.50
N LEU A 231 -7.14 13.80 -5.28
CA LEU A 231 -6.92 12.39 -5.01
C LEU A 231 -6.44 12.23 -3.56
N ILE A 232 -7.14 11.43 -2.78
CA ILE A 232 -6.84 11.20 -1.36
C ILE A 232 -6.61 9.71 -1.15
N ALA A 233 -5.48 9.36 -0.55
CA ALA A 233 -5.15 7.98 -0.16
C ALA A 233 -4.36 7.96 1.14
N CYS A 234 -4.53 6.90 1.94
CA CYS A 234 -3.67 6.65 3.08
C CYS A 234 -2.29 6.17 2.63
N VAL A 235 -1.28 6.43 3.45
CA VAL A 235 0.09 6.06 3.12
C VAL A 235 0.84 5.51 4.34
N GLY A 236 1.27 4.25 4.24
CA GLY A 236 2.31 3.65 5.04
C GLY A 236 3.49 3.40 4.12
N GLY A 237 3.72 2.18 3.62
CA GLY A 237 4.69 1.94 2.53
C GLY A 237 4.27 2.52 1.17
N GLY A 238 2.97 2.78 0.94
CA GLY A 238 2.44 3.61 -0.14
C GLY A 238 1.84 2.91 -1.35
N SER A 239 1.60 1.59 -1.36
CA SER A 239 1.16 0.90 -2.57
C SER A 239 -0.23 1.33 -3.08
N ASN A 240 -1.23 1.52 -2.21
CA ASN A 240 -2.53 2.01 -2.64
C ASN A 240 -2.45 3.46 -3.14
N ALA A 241 -1.70 4.31 -2.46
CA ALA A 241 -1.50 5.69 -2.86
C ALA A 241 -0.81 5.76 -4.23
N ALA A 242 0.24 4.95 -4.47
CA ALA A 242 0.90 4.86 -5.77
C ALA A 242 -0.08 4.48 -6.87
N GLY A 243 -0.90 3.45 -6.66
CA GLY A 243 -1.91 3.04 -7.63
C GLY A 243 -2.95 4.12 -7.91
N THR A 244 -3.39 4.81 -6.86
CA THR A 244 -4.38 5.90 -6.98
C THR A 244 -3.87 7.09 -7.79
N ILE A 245 -2.58 7.44 -7.64
CA ILE A 245 -2.04 8.67 -8.24
C ILE A 245 -1.22 8.43 -9.51
N TYR A 246 -0.91 7.20 -9.89
CA TYR A 246 0.10 6.86 -10.91
C TYR A 246 -0.05 7.63 -12.22
N HIS A 247 -1.26 7.72 -12.78
CA HIS A 247 -1.52 8.41 -14.04
C HIS A 247 -1.73 9.92 -13.87
N TYR A 248 -1.77 10.43 -12.64
CA TYR A 248 -1.99 11.83 -12.30
C TYR A 248 -0.78 12.51 -11.68
N ILE A 249 0.31 11.77 -11.50
CA ILE A 249 1.49 12.22 -10.75
C ILE A 249 2.10 13.50 -11.35
N ASP A 250 2.06 13.65 -12.69
CA ASP A 250 2.56 14.81 -13.43
C ASP A 250 1.42 15.78 -13.87
N ASP A 251 0.16 15.55 -13.44
CA ASP A 251 -0.98 16.41 -13.78
C ASP A 251 -1.22 17.45 -12.67
N GLU A 252 -0.78 18.67 -12.89
CA GLU A 252 -0.87 19.78 -11.93
C GLU A 252 -2.30 20.22 -11.61
N ARG A 253 -3.30 19.82 -12.43
CA ARG A 253 -4.72 20.10 -12.17
C ARG A 253 -5.23 19.31 -10.96
N VAL A 254 -4.58 18.17 -10.66
CA VAL A 254 -4.97 17.25 -9.61
C VAL A 254 -4.15 17.48 -8.35
N LYS A 255 -4.80 17.78 -7.26
CA LYS A 255 -4.18 17.89 -5.93
C LYS A 255 -4.08 16.51 -5.29
N ILE A 256 -2.87 16.11 -4.95
CA ILE A 256 -2.59 14.82 -4.28
C ILE A 256 -2.52 15.05 -2.79
N VAL A 257 -3.27 14.25 -2.02
CA VAL A 257 -3.28 14.26 -0.56
C VAL A 257 -2.90 12.86 -0.05
N LEU A 258 -1.85 12.79 0.72
CA LEU A 258 -1.34 11.59 1.38
C LEU A 258 -1.65 11.67 2.88
N ALA A 259 -2.45 10.74 3.38
CA ALA A 259 -2.82 10.67 4.79
C ALA A 259 -1.93 9.66 5.52
N GLU A 260 -1.05 10.15 6.40
CA GLU A 260 -0.22 9.33 7.29
C GLU A 260 -0.91 9.06 8.62
N ALA A 261 -0.53 7.98 9.29
CA ALA A 261 -1.00 7.68 10.64
C ALA A 261 -0.25 8.54 11.68
N GLY A 262 -0.98 9.49 12.24
CA GLY A 262 -0.49 10.36 13.31
C GLY A 262 -0.44 9.72 14.69
N GLY A 263 -0.99 8.49 14.84
CA GLY A 263 -1.02 7.76 16.11
C GLY A 263 -1.73 8.54 17.21
N LYS A 264 -1.09 8.67 18.36
CA LYS A 264 -1.60 9.48 19.51
C LYS A 264 -1.34 10.98 19.33
N GLY A 265 -0.91 11.40 18.16
CA GLY A 265 -0.54 12.75 17.78
C GLY A 265 0.92 12.82 17.33
N ILE A 266 1.18 13.65 16.34
CA ILE A 266 2.50 13.71 15.66
C ILE A 266 3.68 14.00 16.61
N HIS A 267 3.44 14.72 17.70
CA HIS A 267 4.48 15.07 18.70
C HIS A 267 4.42 14.22 19.98
N SER A 268 3.60 13.18 20.00
CA SER A 268 3.40 12.33 21.19
C SER A 268 4.53 11.33 21.46
N GLY A 269 5.42 11.11 20.47
CA GLY A 269 6.37 10.00 20.46
C GLY A 269 5.73 8.66 20.04
N MET A 270 4.41 8.62 19.81
CA MET A 270 3.65 7.47 19.37
C MET A 270 2.94 7.80 18.05
N SER A 271 3.67 7.77 16.95
CA SER A 271 3.21 8.14 15.61
C SER A 271 3.91 7.31 14.54
N ALA A 272 3.29 7.14 13.38
CA ALA A 272 3.87 6.54 12.19
C ALA A 272 3.90 7.52 11.00
N ALA A 273 3.89 8.83 11.26
CA ALA A 273 3.93 9.88 10.25
C ALA A 273 5.35 10.05 9.67
N THR A 274 5.79 9.07 8.91
CA THR A 274 7.19 8.93 8.44
C THR A 274 7.63 10.04 7.50
N ILE A 275 6.75 10.61 6.66
CA ILE A 275 7.12 11.72 5.78
C ILE A 275 7.40 12.99 6.60
N GLN A 276 6.61 13.20 7.66
CA GLN A 276 6.71 14.43 8.47
C GLN A 276 7.79 14.35 9.55
N LEU A 277 8.04 13.16 10.12
CA LEU A 277 8.95 12.96 11.25
C LEU A 277 10.27 12.28 10.86
N GLY A 278 10.27 11.57 9.71
CA GLY A 278 11.40 10.76 9.28
C GLY A 278 12.60 11.57 8.79
N ARG A 279 13.74 10.91 8.79
CA ARG A 279 15.02 11.43 8.27
C ARG A 279 15.45 10.59 7.08
N LEU A 280 16.32 11.15 6.23
CA LEU A 280 16.89 10.44 5.09
C LEU A 280 17.83 9.34 5.58
N GLY A 281 17.58 8.11 5.15
CA GLY A 281 18.43 6.97 5.47
C GLY A 281 18.25 5.83 4.48
N ILE A 282 18.85 4.69 4.78
CA ILE A 282 18.80 3.48 3.93
C ILE A 282 18.26 2.34 4.80
N ILE A 283 17.20 1.70 4.32
CA ILE A 283 16.61 0.53 4.98
C ILE A 283 15.98 -0.38 3.94
N HIS A 284 16.01 -1.69 4.17
CA HIS A 284 15.42 -2.72 3.31
C HIS A 284 15.76 -2.55 1.82
N GLY A 285 16.98 -2.06 1.54
CA GLY A 285 17.52 -1.94 0.19
C GLY A 285 17.16 -0.63 -0.55
N SER A 286 16.51 0.35 0.09
CA SER A 286 16.14 1.63 -0.52
C SER A 286 16.60 2.82 0.31
N LYS A 287 17.00 3.90 -0.35
CA LYS A 287 17.25 5.20 0.27
C LYS A 287 15.94 6.00 0.30
N THR A 288 15.46 6.34 1.48
CA THR A 288 14.17 7.03 1.64
C THR A 288 14.09 7.76 2.98
N LEU A 289 12.90 8.31 3.31
CA LEU A 289 12.62 8.79 4.66
C LEU A 289 12.24 7.62 5.56
N LEU A 290 12.80 7.59 6.76
CA LEU A 290 12.51 6.58 7.78
C LEU A 290 12.51 7.18 9.18
N MET A 291 11.74 6.56 10.07
CA MET A 291 11.70 6.92 11.48
C MET A 291 12.99 6.46 12.15
N GLN A 292 13.89 7.39 12.45
CA GLN A 292 15.16 7.11 13.11
C GLN A 292 15.56 8.24 14.05
N ASP A 293 16.26 7.89 15.13
CA ASP A 293 16.83 8.82 16.10
C ASP A 293 18.15 9.45 15.59
N GLU A 294 18.86 10.17 16.47
CA GLU A 294 20.11 10.83 16.16
C GLU A 294 21.28 9.87 15.94
N ASP A 295 21.20 8.69 16.55
CA ASP A 295 22.19 7.62 16.41
C ASP A 295 21.89 6.69 15.22
N GLY A 296 20.82 6.98 14.45
CA GLY A 296 20.40 6.21 13.28
C GLY A 296 19.62 4.95 13.62
N GLN A 297 19.22 4.75 14.89
CA GLN A 297 18.38 3.63 15.29
C GLN A 297 16.93 3.86 14.86
N ILE A 298 16.23 2.80 14.51
CA ILE A 298 14.82 2.88 14.12
C ILE A 298 13.98 3.22 15.35
N ILE A 299 13.25 4.34 15.26
CA ILE A 299 12.17 4.67 16.20
C ILE A 299 10.99 3.77 15.84
N GLU A 300 10.46 3.06 16.82
CA GLU A 300 9.29 2.20 16.63
C GLU A 300 8.09 3.06 16.23
N PRO A 301 7.50 2.82 15.05
CA PRO A 301 6.30 3.53 14.66
C PRO A 301 5.12 3.06 15.49
N TYR A 302 4.10 3.89 15.60
CA TYR A 302 2.85 3.54 16.27
C TYR A 302 1.64 4.00 15.46
N SER A 303 0.71 3.11 15.25
CA SER A 303 -0.62 3.38 14.71
C SER A 303 -1.62 2.35 15.23
N ILE A 304 -2.87 2.75 15.44
CA ILE A 304 -3.99 1.84 15.67
C ILE A 304 -4.20 0.91 14.45
N SER A 305 -3.74 1.34 13.28
CA SER A 305 -3.79 0.58 12.03
C SER A 305 -2.50 -0.19 11.79
N ALA A 306 -2.55 -1.53 11.91
CA ALA A 306 -1.39 -2.39 11.67
C ALA A 306 -0.83 -2.30 10.23
N GLY A 307 -1.61 -1.85 9.27
CA GLY A 307 -1.15 -1.67 7.88
C GLY A 307 -0.42 -0.35 7.63
N LEU A 308 -0.47 0.60 8.58
CA LEU A 308 0.26 1.87 8.53
C LEU A 308 1.39 1.94 9.57
N ASP A 309 1.54 0.90 10.37
CA ASP A 309 2.55 0.77 11.43
C ASP A 309 3.88 0.28 10.82
N TYR A 310 4.52 1.17 10.05
CA TYR A 310 5.77 0.85 9.35
C TYR A 310 6.68 2.09 9.32
N PRO A 311 7.97 1.97 9.70
CA PRO A 311 8.84 3.12 9.90
C PRO A 311 9.41 3.72 8.61
N VAL A 312 8.89 3.32 7.44
CA VAL A 312 9.48 3.65 6.13
C VAL A 312 8.41 4.06 5.13
N ILE A 313 8.67 5.09 4.35
CA ILE A 313 7.84 5.50 3.21
C ILE A 313 8.48 5.09 1.88
N GLY A 314 7.67 4.76 0.88
CA GLY A 314 8.15 4.52 -0.47
C GLY A 314 8.88 5.72 -1.09
N PRO A 315 9.98 5.50 -1.84
CA PRO A 315 10.80 6.58 -2.38
C PRO A 315 10.04 7.53 -3.31
N MET A 316 9.04 7.03 -4.04
CA MET A 316 8.17 7.87 -4.85
C MET A 316 7.43 8.92 -3.99
N HIS A 317 6.83 8.50 -2.88
CA HIS A 317 6.07 9.36 -1.99
C HIS A 317 6.97 10.36 -1.25
N ALA A 318 8.16 9.91 -0.83
CA ALA A 318 9.19 10.79 -0.25
C ALA A 318 9.57 11.91 -1.23
N ASN A 319 9.75 11.57 -2.52
CA ASN A 319 10.04 12.55 -3.55
C ASN A 319 8.87 13.53 -3.81
N LEU A 320 7.63 13.02 -3.87
CA LEU A 320 6.45 13.86 -4.05
C LEU A 320 6.27 14.87 -2.92
N ALA A 321 6.51 14.46 -1.69
CA ALA A 321 6.47 15.34 -0.53
C ALA A 321 7.61 16.36 -0.57
N ALA A 322 8.85 15.94 -0.83
CA ALA A 322 10.02 16.80 -0.91
C ALA A 322 9.92 17.86 -2.02
N GLN A 323 9.24 17.54 -3.12
CA GLN A 323 8.96 18.44 -4.24
C GLN A 323 7.66 19.23 -4.09
N HIS A 324 6.98 19.14 -2.94
CA HIS A 324 5.68 19.78 -2.68
C HIS A 324 4.59 19.43 -3.72
N ARG A 325 4.74 18.28 -4.42
CA ARG A 325 3.73 17.76 -5.35
C ARG A 325 2.54 17.16 -4.63
N ALA A 326 2.74 16.62 -3.44
CA ALA A 326 1.70 16.08 -2.59
C ALA A 326 1.60 16.86 -1.27
N THR A 327 0.36 17.10 -0.81
CA THR A 327 0.08 17.55 0.54
C THR A 327 0.06 16.34 1.47
N VAL A 328 0.77 16.41 2.57
CA VAL A 328 0.84 15.33 3.56
C VAL A 328 0.11 15.75 4.82
N LEU A 329 -0.84 14.92 5.26
CA LEU A 329 -1.65 15.15 6.45
C LEU A 329 -1.47 14.00 7.44
N ALA A 330 -1.08 14.30 8.67
CA ALA A 330 -1.11 13.33 9.76
C ALA A 330 -2.52 13.28 10.33
N ILE A 331 -3.08 12.08 10.40
CA ILE A 331 -4.41 11.80 10.96
C ILE A 331 -4.19 10.92 12.18
N ASN A 332 -4.63 11.40 13.34
CA ASN A 332 -4.50 10.64 14.58
C ASN A 332 -5.55 9.52 14.69
N ASP A 333 -5.36 8.64 15.69
CA ASP A 333 -6.21 7.47 15.87
C ASP A 333 -7.69 7.85 16.06
N ASP A 334 -7.98 8.88 16.88
CA ASP A 334 -9.35 9.32 17.17
C ASP A 334 -10.02 9.93 15.92
N GLU A 335 -9.27 10.71 15.13
CA GLU A 335 -9.73 11.26 13.85
C GLU A 335 -10.06 10.14 12.85
N ALA A 336 -9.21 9.12 12.78
CA ALA A 336 -9.42 7.97 11.90
C ALA A 336 -10.65 7.15 12.31
N ILE A 337 -10.78 6.83 13.60
CA ILE A 337 -11.94 6.11 14.12
C ILE A 337 -13.23 6.90 13.87
N SER A 338 -13.25 8.20 14.19
CA SER A 338 -14.41 9.06 13.96
C SER A 338 -14.82 9.08 12.49
N ALA A 339 -13.86 9.20 11.57
CA ALA A 339 -14.11 9.20 10.13
C ALA A 339 -14.63 7.84 9.62
N ALA A 340 -14.15 6.72 10.19
CA ALA A 340 -14.68 5.40 9.86
C ALA A 340 -16.14 5.24 10.29
N TYR A 341 -16.49 5.64 11.51
CA TYR A 341 -17.88 5.64 11.97
C TYR A 341 -18.77 6.58 11.15
N GLU A 342 -18.22 7.73 10.75
CA GLU A 342 -18.93 8.65 9.84
C GLU A 342 -19.28 7.97 8.51
N LEU A 343 -18.31 7.38 7.82
CA LEU A 343 -18.55 6.65 6.58
C LEU A 343 -19.55 5.52 6.78
N THR A 344 -19.40 4.76 7.85
CA THR A 344 -20.27 3.62 8.17
C THR A 344 -21.73 4.06 8.33
N ARG A 345 -21.97 5.16 9.08
CA ARG A 345 -23.33 5.69 9.34
C ARG A 345 -23.93 6.43 8.14
N LEU A 346 -23.10 7.08 7.32
CA LEU A 346 -23.57 7.81 6.16
C LEU A 346 -23.78 6.90 4.94
N GLU A 347 -22.88 5.97 4.68
CA GLU A 347 -22.86 5.21 3.43
C GLU A 347 -23.00 3.67 3.62
N GLY A 348 -23.07 3.18 4.85
CA GLY A 348 -23.16 1.74 5.13
C GLY A 348 -21.89 0.96 4.78
N ILE A 349 -20.73 1.62 4.78
CA ILE A 349 -19.44 1.04 4.41
C ILE A 349 -18.53 1.04 5.64
N ILE A 350 -18.09 -0.13 6.09
CA ILE A 350 -17.10 -0.25 7.17
C ILE A 350 -15.71 -0.36 6.53
N PRO A 351 -14.91 0.72 6.56
CA PRO A 351 -13.59 0.72 5.95
C PRO A 351 -12.56 0.01 6.83
N ALA A 352 -11.46 -0.44 6.25
CA ALA A 352 -10.28 -0.80 7.03
C ALA A 352 -9.72 0.44 7.74
N LEU A 353 -9.05 0.25 8.88
CA LEU A 353 -8.42 1.34 9.66
C LEU A 353 -7.43 2.15 8.81
N GLU A 354 -6.74 1.50 7.88
CA GLU A 354 -5.89 2.17 6.90
C GLU A 354 -6.69 3.21 6.09
N SER A 355 -7.83 2.80 5.54
CA SER A 355 -8.70 3.68 4.74
C SER A 355 -9.35 4.78 5.58
N ALA A 356 -9.56 4.51 6.88
CA ALA A 356 -10.10 5.48 7.84
C ALA A 356 -9.19 6.72 7.96
N HIS A 357 -7.85 6.55 7.88
CA HIS A 357 -6.93 7.68 7.86
C HIS A 357 -7.11 8.55 6.61
N ALA A 358 -7.35 7.95 5.44
CA ALA A 358 -7.67 8.72 4.24
C ALA A 358 -8.98 9.50 4.39
N LEU A 359 -10.00 8.90 5.01
CA LEU A 359 -11.28 9.56 5.30
C LEU A 359 -11.12 10.72 6.29
N GLY A 360 -10.28 10.57 7.32
CA GLY A 360 -9.98 11.62 8.29
C GLY A 360 -9.39 12.88 7.65
N ALA A 361 -8.70 12.75 6.52
CA ALA A 361 -8.18 13.88 5.79
C ALA A 361 -9.27 14.81 5.22
N LEU A 362 -10.49 14.31 4.99
CA LEU A 362 -11.61 15.12 4.47
C LEU A 362 -11.92 16.29 5.39
N SER A 363 -11.89 16.11 6.70
CA SER A 363 -12.19 17.15 7.69
C SER A 363 -11.12 18.25 7.77
N LYS A 364 -9.91 17.99 7.25
CA LYS A 364 -8.78 18.94 7.26
C LYS A 364 -8.66 19.75 5.99
N ILE A 365 -9.55 19.51 5.01
CA ILE A 365 -9.52 20.17 3.70
C ILE A 365 -10.80 21.00 3.50
N LYS A 366 -10.64 22.22 3.03
CA LYS A 366 -11.78 23.05 2.65
C LYS A 366 -12.03 22.91 1.14
N PHE A 367 -13.07 22.22 0.78
CA PHE A 367 -13.47 21.99 -0.61
C PHE A 367 -14.35 23.14 -1.16
N LYS A 368 -14.36 23.27 -2.49
CA LYS A 368 -15.34 24.10 -3.22
C LYS A 368 -16.51 23.22 -3.67
N PRO A 369 -17.71 23.77 -3.81
CA PRO A 369 -18.87 22.99 -4.29
C PRO A 369 -18.68 22.33 -5.67
N SER A 370 -17.79 22.89 -6.50
CA SER A 370 -17.45 22.36 -7.83
C SER A 370 -16.37 21.26 -7.79
N ASP A 371 -15.72 21.05 -6.65
CA ASP A 371 -14.60 20.09 -6.57
C ASP A 371 -15.12 18.66 -6.67
N ILE A 372 -14.39 17.83 -7.40
CA ILE A 372 -14.55 16.38 -7.44
C ILE A 372 -13.38 15.76 -6.69
N VAL A 373 -13.71 15.05 -5.64
CA VAL A 373 -12.76 14.35 -4.77
C VAL A 373 -12.87 12.86 -5.05
N VAL A 374 -11.75 12.20 -5.30
CA VAL A 374 -11.68 10.73 -5.32
C VAL A 374 -10.83 10.28 -4.15
N LEU A 375 -11.41 9.45 -3.29
CA LEU A 375 -10.77 8.84 -2.14
C LEU A 375 -10.73 7.33 -2.31
N THR A 376 -9.55 6.73 -2.15
CA THR A 376 -9.40 5.27 -2.24
C THR A 376 -9.71 4.59 -0.91
N VAL A 377 -10.79 3.79 -0.89
CA VAL A 377 -11.09 2.84 0.19
C VAL A 377 -10.27 1.58 -0.09
N SER A 378 -9.06 1.53 0.47
CA SER A 378 -8.02 0.57 0.13
C SER A 378 -8.27 -0.85 0.63
N GLY A 379 -9.16 -1.01 1.60
CA GLY A 379 -9.54 -2.30 2.18
C GLY A 379 -10.79 -2.19 3.05
N ARG A 380 -11.42 -3.35 3.33
CA ARG A 380 -12.61 -3.46 4.17
C ARG A 380 -12.26 -3.70 5.64
N GLY A 381 -13.17 -3.29 6.52
CA GLY A 381 -12.95 -3.25 7.96
C GLY A 381 -13.25 -4.55 8.72
N ASP A 382 -13.58 -5.66 8.05
CA ASP A 382 -13.95 -6.91 8.73
C ASP A 382 -12.87 -7.41 9.71
N LYS A 383 -11.60 -7.12 9.41
CA LYS A 383 -10.46 -7.47 10.26
C LYS A 383 -10.30 -6.55 11.47
N ASP A 384 -10.96 -5.39 11.48
CA ASP A 384 -10.74 -4.31 12.44
C ASP A 384 -11.93 -4.10 13.39
N ILE A 385 -12.95 -4.97 13.32
CA ILE A 385 -14.21 -4.80 14.09
C ILE A 385 -13.95 -4.72 15.59
N GLU A 386 -13.09 -5.56 16.16
CA GLU A 386 -12.74 -5.51 17.58
C GLU A 386 -12.14 -4.16 17.95
N THR A 387 -11.18 -3.67 17.15
CA THR A 387 -10.56 -2.36 17.37
C THR A 387 -11.57 -1.23 17.29
N TYR A 388 -12.53 -1.29 16.36
CA TYR A 388 -13.61 -0.31 16.27
C TYR A 388 -14.50 -0.34 17.50
N LEU A 389 -14.87 -1.52 18.01
CA LEU A 389 -15.71 -1.67 19.19
C LEU A 389 -15.02 -1.14 20.45
N ASP A 390 -13.72 -1.40 20.60
CA ASP A 390 -12.93 -0.94 21.76
C ASP A 390 -12.69 0.58 21.77
N ASN A 391 -12.79 1.23 20.60
CA ASN A 391 -12.54 2.67 20.43
C ASN A 391 -13.79 3.41 19.89
N GLN A 392 -14.98 3.01 20.28
CA GLN A 392 -16.20 3.70 19.84
C GLN A 392 -16.14 5.18 20.25
N PRO A 393 -16.39 6.13 19.32
CA PRO A 393 -16.59 7.51 19.73
C PRO A 393 -17.80 7.56 20.65
N TYR A 394 -17.67 8.19 21.80
CA TYR A 394 -18.80 8.36 22.71
C TYR A 394 -19.95 9.02 21.95
N ASN A 395 -21.13 8.36 21.98
CA ASN A 395 -22.36 8.98 21.52
C ASN A 395 -22.77 10.00 22.58
N ASP A 396 -22.60 11.28 22.29
CA ASP A 396 -23.38 12.34 22.92
C ASP A 396 -24.79 12.42 22.31
#